data_e368550348633634cca3fc14bcf79d1e
#
_entry.id   e368550348633634cca3fc14bcf79d1e
#
_cell.length_a   1.000
_cell.length_b   1.000
_cell.length_c   1.000
_cell.angle_alpha   90.00
_cell.angle_beta   90.00
_cell.angle_gamma   90.00
#
_symmetry.space_group_name_H-M   'P 1'
#
loop_
_entity.id
_entity.type
_entity.pdbx_description
1 polymer ?
#
loop_
_entity_poly.entity_id
_entity_poly.type
_entity_poly.pdbx_seq_one_letter_code
_entity_poly.pdbx_strand_id
1 'polypeptide(L)'
;MKQYNVALKADIDYDGFWNDMESETDGLLYIPNRRIEFTNERPASLRQCWYLLTDEEAELLRQDDRVYCVEIPPEFRDDIFIGHVATQTGDFTKTTSDSGVFINWGLIRSSNATNVYSTGTTTALNYEYTLDGTGVDVVIQDSGLQVDHPEFTDASGNTRVYQIDWGATSGLFTQNVNHYRDFDGHGTHVAGTAAGKTYGWAKNARIYSVKLSGLEGSGDEGTGISYTLAFDCIKSWHISKAGARPTVVNM
;
A
#
# COMPACT_ATOMS: atom_id res chain seq x y z
N MET A 1 -1.44 -19.75 -22.79
CA MET A 1 -0.93 -19.86 -21.41
C MET A 1 -0.48 -18.50 -20.94
N LYS A 2 -0.75 -18.17 -19.72
CA LYS A 2 -0.33 -16.93 -19.05
C LYS A 2 0.45 -17.29 -17.81
N GLN A 3 1.28 -16.37 -17.33
CA GLN A 3 1.92 -16.53 -16.04
C GLN A 3 0.92 -16.25 -14.92
N TYR A 4 0.82 -17.16 -13.97
CA TYR A 4 0.03 -17.03 -12.76
C TYR A 4 0.89 -17.15 -11.52
N ASN A 5 0.61 -16.36 -10.52
CA ASN A 5 1.10 -16.53 -9.17
C ASN A 5 0.10 -17.39 -8.38
N VAL A 6 0.57 -18.53 -7.90
CA VAL A 6 -0.21 -19.43 -7.05
C VAL A 6 0.28 -19.26 -5.61
N ALA A 7 -0.59 -18.82 -4.73
CA ALA A 7 -0.30 -18.69 -3.30
C ALA A 7 -1.10 -19.70 -2.49
N LEU A 8 -0.46 -20.32 -1.52
CA LEU A 8 -1.04 -21.34 -0.65
C LEU A 8 -1.51 -20.75 0.68
N LYS A 9 -2.48 -21.40 1.32
CA LYS A 9 -2.88 -21.10 2.70
C LYS A 9 -1.70 -21.39 3.65
N ALA A 10 -1.73 -20.79 4.84
CA ALA A 10 -0.76 -21.09 5.87
C ALA A 10 -0.96 -22.50 6.42
N ASP A 11 0.10 -23.07 7.00
CA ASP A 11 0.09 -24.31 7.78
C ASP A 11 -0.38 -25.56 7.02
N ILE A 12 -0.05 -25.64 5.73
CA ILE A 12 -0.24 -26.82 4.90
C ILE A 12 1.10 -27.46 4.51
N ASP A 13 1.05 -28.65 3.93
CA ASP A 13 2.22 -29.30 3.32
C ASP A 13 2.54 -28.62 1.97
N TYR A 14 3.43 -27.65 1.99
CA TYR A 14 3.84 -26.90 0.79
C TYR A 14 4.60 -27.79 -0.19
N ASP A 15 5.52 -28.60 0.29
CA ASP A 15 6.33 -29.48 -0.57
C ASP A 15 5.47 -30.53 -1.24
N GLY A 16 4.53 -31.12 -0.50
CA GLY A 16 3.55 -32.04 -1.06
C GLY A 16 2.70 -31.41 -2.15
N PHE A 17 2.23 -30.17 -1.95
CA PHE A 17 1.46 -29.45 -2.98
C PHE A 17 2.32 -29.18 -4.23
N TRP A 18 3.53 -28.69 -4.07
CA TRP A 18 4.41 -28.41 -5.21
C TRP A 18 4.83 -29.67 -5.95
N ASN A 19 5.04 -30.77 -5.24
CA ASN A 19 5.30 -32.06 -5.85
C ASN A 19 4.10 -32.55 -6.67
N ASP A 20 2.87 -32.37 -6.17
CA ASP A 20 1.65 -32.67 -6.93
C ASP A 20 1.58 -31.89 -8.24
N MET A 21 1.99 -30.60 -8.20
CA MET A 21 1.98 -29.72 -9.38
C MET A 21 3.07 -30.04 -10.40
N GLU A 22 4.24 -30.48 -9.96
CA GLU A 22 5.44 -30.60 -10.79
C GLU A 22 5.83 -32.06 -11.08
N SER A 23 5.06 -33.01 -10.61
CA SER A 23 5.31 -34.44 -10.86
C SER A 23 5.20 -34.75 -12.36
N GLU A 24 6.11 -35.60 -12.83
CA GLU A 24 6.09 -36.12 -14.20
C GLU A 24 5.15 -37.33 -14.38
N THR A 25 4.57 -37.80 -13.27
CA THR A 25 3.72 -39.00 -13.28
C THR A 25 2.25 -38.66 -13.55
N ASP A 26 1.59 -39.54 -14.29
CA ASP A 26 0.15 -39.49 -14.54
C ASP A 26 -0.64 -39.34 -13.23
N GLY A 27 -1.48 -38.35 -13.16
CA GLY A 27 -2.36 -38.18 -12.02
C GLY A 27 -2.18 -36.89 -11.25
N LEU A 28 -1.58 -35.89 -11.84
CA LEU A 28 -1.69 -34.55 -11.33
C LEU A 28 -3.16 -34.18 -11.18
N LEU A 29 -3.55 -33.85 -9.97
CA LEU A 29 -4.95 -33.58 -9.61
C LEU A 29 -5.55 -32.42 -10.44
N TYR A 30 -4.71 -31.54 -10.96
CA TYR A 30 -5.16 -30.30 -11.57
C TYR A 30 -4.83 -30.17 -13.05
N ILE A 31 -3.71 -30.73 -13.51
CA ILE A 31 -3.21 -30.54 -14.87
C ILE A 31 -2.82 -31.91 -15.46
N PRO A 32 -3.82 -32.69 -15.85
CA PRO A 32 -3.56 -34.02 -16.39
C PRO A 32 -2.78 -33.93 -17.70
N ASN A 33 -1.82 -34.82 -17.84
CA ASN A 33 -1.07 -35.09 -19.07
C ASN A 33 -0.09 -34.00 -19.52
N ARG A 34 0.34 -33.09 -18.66
CA ARG A 34 1.44 -32.19 -19.00
C ARG A 34 2.33 -31.84 -17.81
N ARG A 35 3.58 -31.64 -18.10
CA ARG A 35 4.53 -31.05 -17.18
C ARG A 35 4.23 -29.56 -17.04
N ILE A 36 4.18 -29.07 -15.82
CA ILE A 36 4.07 -27.66 -15.51
C ILE A 36 5.46 -27.10 -15.31
N GLU A 37 5.69 -25.94 -15.89
CA GLU A 37 6.94 -25.20 -15.71
C GLU A 37 6.69 -24.03 -14.77
N PHE A 38 7.48 -23.95 -13.71
CA PHE A 38 7.55 -22.75 -12.89
C PHE A 38 8.45 -21.71 -13.59
N THR A 39 8.08 -20.45 -13.49
CA THR A 39 8.76 -19.38 -14.24
C THR A 39 9.77 -18.59 -13.42
N ASN A 40 9.69 -18.69 -12.09
CA ASN A 40 10.60 -18.00 -11.16
C ASN A 40 10.98 -18.94 -10.01
N GLU A 41 12.15 -18.69 -9.40
CA GLU A 41 12.54 -19.40 -8.18
C GLU A 41 11.49 -19.22 -7.07
N ARG A 42 11.19 -20.27 -6.34
CA ARG A 42 10.27 -20.19 -5.20
C ARG A 42 10.86 -19.36 -4.09
N PRO A 43 10.05 -18.46 -3.48
CA PRO A 43 10.48 -17.78 -2.28
C PRO A 43 10.82 -18.77 -1.13
N ALA A 44 11.68 -18.36 -0.24
CA ALA A 44 12.04 -19.18 0.93
C ALA A 44 10.85 -19.51 1.83
N SER A 45 9.74 -18.75 1.74
CA SER A 45 8.50 -19.04 2.45
C SER A 45 7.78 -20.29 1.94
N LEU A 46 8.11 -20.79 0.76
CA LEU A 46 7.48 -21.91 0.06
C LEU A 46 5.96 -21.74 -0.18
N ARG A 47 5.39 -20.58 0.12
CA ARG A 47 3.95 -20.31 0.00
C ARG A 47 3.51 -19.83 -1.37
N GLN A 48 4.44 -19.52 -2.27
CA GLN A 48 4.15 -18.98 -3.59
C GLN A 48 4.99 -19.67 -4.66
N CYS A 49 4.39 -19.83 -5.83
CA CYS A 49 5.11 -20.21 -7.03
C CYS A 49 4.44 -19.63 -8.27
N TRP A 50 5.22 -19.40 -9.32
CA TRP A 50 4.73 -18.87 -10.59
C TRP A 50 4.76 -19.96 -11.65
N TYR A 51 3.61 -20.16 -12.30
CA TYR A 51 3.42 -21.17 -13.32
C TYR A 51 2.85 -20.61 -14.62
N LEU A 52 3.20 -21.23 -15.73
CA LEU A 52 2.52 -21.01 -17.01
C LEU A 52 1.29 -21.92 -17.08
N LEU A 53 0.10 -21.33 -16.96
CA LEU A 53 -1.19 -22.04 -16.94
C LEU A 53 -2.13 -21.52 -18.03
N THR A 54 -3.12 -22.33 -18.39
CA THR A 54 -4.31 -21.86 -19.08
C THR A 54 -5.29 -21.24 -18.07
N ASP A 55 -6.29 -20.53 -18.57
CA ASP A 55 -7.32 -19.92 -17.68
C ASP A 55 -8.14 -21.02 -16.98
N GLU A 56 -8.39 -22.15 -17.66
CA GLU A 56 -9.10 -23.31 -17.10
C GLU A 56 -8.29 -23.99 -16.00
N GLU A 57 -6.99 -24.16 -16.20
CA GLU A 57 -6.10 -24.74 -15.19
C GLU A 57 -6.02 -23.86 -13.94
N ALA A 58 -5.94 -22.54 -14.15
CA ALA A 58 -5.97 -21.60 -13.02
C ALA A 58 -7.30 -21.63 -12.25
N GLU A 59 -8.42 -21.86 -12.95
CA GLU A 59 -9.73 -21.98 -12.31
C GLU A 59 -9.86 -23.28 -11.50
N LEU A 60 -9.29 -24.37 -11.96
CA LEU A 60 -9.23 -25.62 -11.18
C LEU A 60 -8.43 -25.43 -9.89
N LEU A 61 -7.29 -24.72 -9.97
CA LEU A 61 -6.49 -24.44 -8.78
C LEU A 61 -7.19 -23.55 -7.76
N ARG A 62 -8.03 -22.60 -8.19
CA ARG A 62 -8.83 -21.77 -7.28
C ARG A 62 -9.83 -22.57 -6.46
N GLN A 63 -10.20 -23.76 -6.91
CA GLN A 63 -11.14 -24.65 -6.23
C GLN A 63 -10.46 -25.57 -5.21
N ASP A 64 -9.12 -25.62 -5.16
CA ASP A 64 -8.40 -26.43 -4.19
C ASP A 64 -8.36 -25.76 -2.81
N ASP A 65 -8.76 -26.52 -1.80
CA ASP A 65 -8.82 -26.03 -0.42
C ASP A 65 -7.46 -25.59 0.15
N ARG A 66 -6.35 -26.02 -0.42
CA ARG A 66 -4.98 -25.64 -0.03
C ARG A 66 -4.55 -24.30 -0.63
N VAL A 67 -5.21 -23.87 -1.72
CA VAL A 67 -4.87 -22.65 -2.43
C VAL A 67 -5.55 -21.46 -1.76
N TYR A 68 -4.76 -20.40 -1.55
CA TYR A 68 -5.24 -19.12 -1.06
C TYR A 68 -5.72 -18.21 -2.20
N CYS A 69 -4.89 -18.04 -3.24
CA CYS A 69 -5.27 -17.30 -4.44
C CYS A 69 -4.45 -17.76 -5.66
N VAL A 70 -5.03 -17.52 -6.84
CA VAL A 70 -4.37 -17.67 -8.14
C VAL A 70 -4.60 -16.41 -8.93
N GLU A 71 -3.53 -15.66 -9.18
CA GLU A 71 -3.60 -14.32 -9.77
C GLU A 71 -2.65 -14.19 -10.96
N ILE A 72 -3.04 -13.42 -11.95
CA ILE A 72 -2.12 -12.95 -12.98
C ILE A 72 -1.32 -11.79 -12.35
N PRO A 73 0.02 -11.83 -12.36
CA PRO A 73 0.83 -10.72 -11.89
C PRO A 73 0.44 -9.40 -12.57
N PRO A 74 0.43 -8.28 -11.84
CA PRO A 74 -0.05 -6.99 -12.36
C PRO A 74 0.59 -6.58 -13.69
N GLU A 75 1.88 -6.87 -13.86
CA GLU A 75 2.66 -6.58 -15.08
C GLU A 75 2.19 -7.34 -16.34
N PHE A 76 1.38 -8.39 -16.16
CA PHE A 76 0.83 -9.22 -17.26
C PHE A 76 -0.69 -9.08 -17.40
N ARG A 77 -1.28 -8.13 -16.71
CA ARG A 77 -2.74 -7.89 -16.74
C ARG A 77 -3.08 -6.78 -17.72
N ASP A 78 -3.86 -7.10 -18.71
CA ASP A 78 -4.36 -6.14 -19.71
C ASP A 78 -5.47 -5.23 -19.14
N ASP A 79 -6.14 -5.66 -18.07
CA ASP A 79 -7.23 -4.93 -17.42
C ASP A 79 -6.77 -3.86 -16.43
N ILE A 80 -5.46 -3.79 -16.13
CA ILE A 80 -4.86 -2.75 -15.29
C ILE A 80 -4.24 -1.63 -16.14
N PHE A 81 -4.65 -1.45 -17.37
CA PHE A 81 -4.18 -0.29 -18.13
C PHE A 81 -4.83 0.98 -17.58
N ILE A 82 -4.01 1.77 -16.93
CA ILE A 82 -4.39 3.07 -16.40
C ILE A 82 -3.74 4.11 -17.30
N GLY A 83 -4.55 4.80 -18.09
CA GLY A 83 -4.10 5.87 -18.94
C GLY A 83 -3.47 7.00 -18.12
N HIS A 84 -2.61 7.80 -18.74
CA HIS A 84 -2.04 8.98 -18.12
C HIS A 84 -3.16 9.95 -17.68
N VAL A 85 -3.19 10.31 -16.40
CA VAL A 85 -4.20 11.20 -15.82
C VAL A 85 -3.68 12.61 -15.64
N ALA A 86 -2.45 12.76 -15.15
CA ALA A 86 -1.88 14.06 -14.87
C ALA A 86 -0.35 14.07 -14.92
N THR A 87 0.20 15.23 -15.25
CA THR A 87 1.62 15.54 -15.10
C THR A 87 1.76 16.69 -14.13
N GLN A 88 2.57 16.51 -13.11
CA GLN A 88 2.92 17.58 -12.19
C GLN A 88 4.30 18.15 -12.57
N THR A 89 4.34 19.43 -12.89
CA THR A 89 5.53 20.10 -13.38
C THR A 89 5.99 21.14 -12.36
N GLY A 90 7.27 21.12 -12.00
CA GLY A 90 7.90 22.16 -11.18
C GLY A 90 7.60 22.14 -9.69
N ASP A 91 6.65 21.32 -9.24
CA ASP A 91 6.21 21.27 -7.83
C ASP A 91 7.13 20.45 -6.92
N PHE A 92 8.20 19.87 -7.48
CA PHE A 92 9.17 19.06 -6.74
C PHE A 92 10.37 19.85 -6.28
N THR A 93 10.41 21.15 -6.58
CA THR A 93 11.45 22.04 -6.09
C THR A 93 11.03 22.63 -4.76
N LYS A 94 11.86 22.44 -3.74
CA LYS A 94 11.69 23.05 -2.43
C LYS A 94 12.70 24.18 -2.31
N THR A 95 12.22 25.42 -2.22
CA THR A 95 13.06 26.58 -1.94
C THR A 95 13.17 26.74 -0.43
N THR A 96 14.40 26.75 0.11
CA THR A 96 14.66 27.13 1.49
C THR A 96 15.11 28.58 1.55
N SER A 97 15.01 29.19 2.73
CA SER A 97 15.53 30.56 3.00
C SER A 97 17.02 30.72 2.69
N ASP A 98 17.75 29.60 2.56
CA ASP A 98 19.19 29.57 2.34
C ASP A 98 19.57 29.33 0.87
N SER A 99 18.74 29.74 -0.06
CA SER A 99 18.99 29.65 -1.51
C SER A 99 19.25 28.28 -2.10
N GLY A 100 18.94 27.20 -1.41
CA GLY A 100 19.00 25.86 -1.95
C GLY A 100 17.70 25.46 -2.68
N VAL A 101 17.82 24.90 -3.88
CA VAL A 101 16.70 24.27 -4.58
C VAL A 101 16.82 22.76 -4.37
N PHE A 102 15.85 22.18 -3.69
CA PHE A 102 15.79 20.76 -3.45
C PHE A 102 14.71 20.12 -4.33
N ILE A 103 15.04 18.99 -4.93
CA ILE A 103 14.11 18.21 -5.76
C ILE A 103 13.63 17.03 -4.94
N ASN A 104 12.32 16.74 -4.96
CA ASN A 104 11.82 15.49 -4.44
C ASN A 104 12.20 14.34 -5.38
N TRP A 105 13.44 13.89 -5.23
CA TRP A 105 14.02 12.88 -6.10
C TRP A 105 13.30 11.53 -6.00
N GLY A 106 12.65 11.24 -4.87
CA GLY A 106 11.91 10.00 -4.67
C GLY A 106 10.79 9.82 -5.69
N LEU A 107 9.95 10.82 -5.86
CA LEU A 107 8.88 10.82 -6.87
C LEU A 107 9.45 10.83 -8.29
N ILE A 108 10.43 11.68 -8.57
CA ILE A 108 11.02 11.78 -9.90
C ILE A 108 11.75 10.49 -10.28
N ARG A 109 12.50 9.91 -9.35
CA ARG A 109 13.26 8.69 -9.59
C ARG A 109 12.37 7.47 -9.86
N SER A 110 11.20 7.43 -9.26
CA SER A 110 10.24 6.33 -9.46
C SER A 110 9.66 6.27 -10.87
N SER A 111 9.55 7.41 -11.54
CA SER A 111 9.08 7.52 -12.92
C SER A 111 10.20 7.70 -13.95
N ASN A 112 11.45 7.75 -13.52
CA ASN A 112 12.59 8.01 -14.40
C ASN A 112 13.76 7.07 -14.11
N ALA A 113 14.18 6.31 -15.13
CA ALA A 113 15.32 5.39 -15.02
C ALA A 113 16.66 6.12 -14.82
N THR A 114 16.78 7.36 -15.26
CA THR A 114 18.02 8.14 -15.16
C THR A 114 18.21 8.68 -13.75
N ASN A 115 19.40 8.52 -13.18
CA ASN A 115 19.72 9.13 -11.89
C ASN A 115 19.87 10.65 -12.03
N VAL A 116 18.90 11.38 -11.50
CA VAL A 116 18.84 12.84 -11.60
C VAL A 116 19.96 13.56 -10.83
N TYR A 117 20.56 12.91 -9.85
CA TYR A 117 21.71 13.47 -9.10
C TYR A 117 23.04 13.37 -9.82
N SER A 118 23.18 12.44 -10.75
CA SER A 118 24.43 12.24 -11.47
C SER A 118 24.74 13.37 -12.47
N THR A 119 23.75 14.16 -12.83
CA THR A 119 23.89 15.24 -13.84
C THR A 119 24.17 16.61 -13.23
N GLY A 120 24.11 16.75 -11.91
CA GLY A 120 24.26 18.05 -11.23
C GLY A 120 23.21 19.08 -11.63
N THR A 121 22.15 18.67 -12.34
CA THR A 121 21.08 19.57 -12.77
C THR A 121 20.06 19.76 -11.67
N THR A 122 19.84 21.02 -11.31
CA THR A 122 18.76 21.46 -10.41
C THR A 122 17.48 21.80 -11.17
N THR A 123 17.38 21.40 -12.44
CA THR A 123 16.21 21.65 -13.27
C THR A 123 15.02 20.87 -12.72
N ALA A 124 13.90 21.56 -12.59
CA ALA A 124 12.62 20.93 -12.26
C ALA A 124 12.32 19.81 -13.27
N LEU A 125 12.24 18.60 -12.78
CA LEU A 125 11.85 17.44 -13.56
C LEU A 125 10.36 17.18 -13.32
N ASN A 126 9.71 16.64 -14.33
CA ASN A 126 8.30 16.26 -14.21
C ASN A 126 8.16 14.95 -13.45
N TYR A 127 7.11 14.84 -12.68
CA TYR A 127 6.59 13.59 -12.16
C TYR A 127 5.27 13.30 -12.86
N GLU A 128 5.24 12.19 -13.55
CA GLU A 128 4.05 11.73 -14.27
C GLU A 128 3.35 10.65 -13.45
N TYR A 129 2.03 10.77 -13.30
CA TYR A 129 1.22 9.82 -12.56
C TYR A 129 -0.16 9.65 -13.20
N THR A 130 -0.73 8.47 -13.04
CA THR A 130 -2.04 8.11 -13.57
C THR A 130 -3.10 8.02 -12.49
N LEU A 131 -2.70 7.76 -11.25
CA LEU A 131 -3.57 7.66 -10.09
C LEU A 131 -3.10 8.65 -9.02
N ASP A 132 -4.03 9.32 -8.40
CA ASP A 132 -3.79 10.33 -7.38
C ASP A 132 -4.44 10.00 -6.01
N GLY A 133 -5.00 8.80 -5.86
CA GLY A 133 -5.68 8.37 -4.65
C GLY A 133 -7.11 8.89 -4.50
N THR A 134 -7.68 9.55 -5.52
CA THR A 134 -9.09 9.93 -5.50
C THR A 134 -9.97 8.72 -5.24
N GLY A 135 -10.86 8.81 -4.27
CA GLY A 135 -11.75 7.70 -3.89
C GLY A 135 -11.14 6.69 -2.93
N VAL A 136 -9.90 6.86 -2.47
CA VAL A 136 -9.21 5.96 -1.54
C VAL A 136 -9.05 6.61 -0.16
N ASP A 137 -9.10 5.80 0.88
CA ASP A 137 -8.78 6.18 2.26
C ASP A 137 -7.41 5.61 2.62
N VAL A 138 -6.50 6.47 3.05
CA VAL A 138 -5.16 6.10 3.52
C VAL A 138 -5.14 6.25 5.04
N VAL A 139 -4.88 5.17 5.73
CA VAL A 139 -4.72 5.14 7.18
C VAL A 139 -3.25 5.15 7.52
N ILE A 140 -2.81 6.09 8.33
CA ILE A 140 -1.45 6.19 8.86
C ILE A 140 -1.48 5.71 10.30
N GLN A 141 -0.89 4.56 10.53
CA GLN A 141 -0.77 3.92 11.83
C GLN A 141 0.64 4.21 12.38
N ASP A 142 0.78 5.31 13.10
CA ASP A 142 2.08 5.88 13.45
C ASP A 142 2.02 6.74 14.74
N SER A 143 2.87 7.74 14.87
CA SER A 143 2.98 8.65 16.02
C SER A 143 1.88 9.71 16.11
N GLY A 144 0.98 9.74 15.16
CA GLY A 144 -0.05 10.77 15.03
C GLY A 144 0.08 11.55 13.73
N LEU A 145 -0.63 12.68 13.62
CA LEU A 145 -0.67 13.46 12.40
C LEU A 145 -0.95 14.95 12.71
N GLN A 146 -0.16 15.83 12.11
CA GLN A 146 -0.45 17.26 12.14
C GLN A 146 -1.56 17.56 11.13
N VAL A 147 -2.79 17.67 11.61
CA VAL A 147 -4.01 17.76 10.78
C VAL A 147 -4.14 19.04 9.98
N ASP A 148 -3.51 20.11 10.41
CA ASP A 148 -3.49 21.44 9.80
C ASP A 148 -2.29 21.68 8.88
N HIS A 149 -1.51 20.64 8.61
CA HIS A 149 -0.34 20.76 7.74
C HIS A 149 -0.77 21.12 6.28
N PRO A 150 -0.14 22.09 5.63
CA PRO A 150 -0.52 22.56 4.28
C PRO A 150 -0.56 21.46 3.22
N GLU A 151 0.28 20.42 3.33
CA GLU A 151 0.31 19.28 2.42
C GLU A 151 -0.96 18.42 2.48
N PHE A 152 -1.77 18.54 3.52
CA PHE A 152 -2.98 17.77 3.73
C PHE A 152 -4.26 18.53 3.34
N THR A 153 -4.14 19.57 2.56
CA THR A 153 -5.29 20.32 2.04
C THR A 153 -5.65 19.89 0.61
N ASP A 154 -6.93 20.00 0.27
CA ASP A 154 -7.41 19.89 -1.11
C ASP A 154 -7.13 21.15 -1.93
N ALA A 155 -7.55 21.18 -3.19
CA ALA A 155 -7.38 22.32 -4.08
C ALA A 155 -8.13 23.59 -3.60
N SER A 156 -9.14 23.44 -2.75
CA SER A 156 -9.93 24.52 -2.15
C SER A 156 -9.36 24.98 -0.80
N GLY A 157 -8.27 24.36 -0.33
CA GLY A 157 -7.65 24.67 0.95
C GLY A 157 -8.30 23.96 2.16
N ASN A 158 -9.29 23.08 1.94
CA ASN A 158 -9.89 22.31 3.00
C ASN A 158 -9.01 21.11 3.38
N THR A 159 -9.01 20.73 4.65
CA THR A 159 -8.27 19.57 5.09
C THR A 159 -8.80 18.28 4.47
N ARG A 160 -7.91 17.40 4.06
CA ARG A 160 -8.19 16.00 3.65
C ARG A 160 -8.00 15.02 4.80
N VAL A 161 -7.66 15.52 5.99
CA VAL A 161 -7.57 14.70 7.19
C VAL A 161 -8.95 14.58 7.80
N TYR A 162 -9.39 13.35 7.94
CA TYR A 162 -10.66 12.99 8.53
C TYR A 162 -10.40 12.39 9.90
N GLN A 163 -10.97 12.99 10.91
CA GLN A 163 -10.87 12.51 12.27
C GLN A 163 -12.04 11.60 12.56
N ILE A 164 -11.74 10.43 13.07
CA ILE A 164 -12.71 9.49 13.57
C ILE A 164 -12.29 9.03 14.95
N ASP A 165 -13.25 8.81 15.81
CA ASP A 165 -13.00 8.09 17.05
C ASP A 165 -12.91 6.60 16.75
N TRP A 166 -11.72 6.10 16.60
CA TRP A 166 -11.45 4.70 16.30
C TRP A 166 -11.98 3.78 17.41
N GLY A 167 -11.87 4.22 18.65
CA GLY A 167 -12.39 3.50 19.81
C GLY A 167 -13.89 3.38 19.78
N ALA A 168 -14.61 4.50 19.65
CA ALA A 168 -16.06 4.50 19.57
C ALA A 168 -16.58 3.78 18.33
N THR A 169 -15.93 3.98 17.18
CA THR A 169 -16.34 3.35 15.91
C THR A 169 -16.16 1.85 15.91
N SER A 170 -15.06 1.36 16.47
CA SER A 170 -14.76 -0.07 16.57
C SER A 170 -15.40 -0.75 17.76
N GLY A 171 -15.71 0.01 18.81
CA GLY A 171 -16.17 -0.53 20.09
C GLY A 171 -15.11 -1.24 20.93
N LEU A 172 -13.83 -1.15 20.54
CA LEU A 172 -12.75 -1.93 21.15
C LEU A 172 -11.98 -1.17 22.23
N PHE A 173 -11.99 0.16 22.21
CA PHE A 173 -11.31 0.99 23.20
C PHE A 173 -11.86 2.41 23.18
N THR A 174 -11.44 3.23 24.16
CA THR A 174 -11.75 4.67 24.20
C THR A 174 -10.49 5.45 23.85
N GLN A 175 -10.58 6.35 22.87
CA GLN A 175 -9.45 7.17 22.46
C GLN A 175 -9.18 8.31 23.43
N ASN A 176 -7.90 8.65 23.57
CA ASN A 176 -7.46 9.88 24.20
C ASN A 176 -7.85 11.09 23.34
N VAL A 177 -8.02 12.25 23.95
CA VAL A 177 -8.33 13.53 23.26
C VAL A 177 -7.24 13.95 22.25
N ASN A 178 -6.02 13.47 22.43
CA ASN A 178 -4.88 13.75 21.56
C ASN A 178 -4.56 12.62 20.59
N HIS A 179 -5.46 11.70 20.38
CA HIS A 179 -5.23 10.47 19.62
C HIS A 179 -4.72 10.66 18.19
N TYR A 180 -4.83 11.84 17.63
CA TYR A 180 -4.31 12.16 16.30
C TYR A 180 -3.17 13.17 16.32
N ARG A 181 -2.86 13.85 17.44
CA ARG A 181 -1.74 14.81 17.47
C ARG A 181 -0.41 14.08 17.32
N ASP A 182 0.43 14.65 16.48
CA ASP A 182 1.79 14.17 16.27
C ASP A 182 2.77 15.02 17.08
N PHE A 183 3.36 14.44 18.09
CA PHE A 183 4.39 15.09 18.93
C PHE A 183 5.81 14.67 18.54
N ASP A 184 5.94 13.65 17.70
CA ASP A 184 7.21 13.14 17.22
C ASP A 184 7.59 13.74 15.85
N GLY A 185 6.59 13.91 15.00
CA GLY A 185 6.72 14.37 13.61
C GLY A 185 6.87 13.22 12.60
N HIS A 186 7.09 11.99 13.05
CA HIS A 186 7.28 10.85 12.17
C HIS A 186 6.02 10.53 11.37
N GLY A 187 4.87 10.38 12.02
CA GLY A 187 3.61 10.07 11.37
C GLY A 187 3.18 11.16 10.37
N THR A 188 3.42 12.43 10.67
CA THR A 188 3.19 13.54 9.75
C THR A 188 4.07 13.44 8.51
N HIS A 189 5.35 13.09 8.68
CA HIS A 189 6.28 12.89 7.57
C HIS A 189 5.87 11.70 6.70
N VAL A 190 5.49 10.58 7.32
CA VAL A 190 4.98 9.39 6.63
C VAL A 190 3.71 9.71 5.84
N ALA A 191 2.75 10.42 6.45
CA ALA A 191 1.54 10.88 5.79
C ALA A 191 1.84 11.82 4.60
N GLY A 192 2.83 12.69 4.76
CA GLY A 192 3.30 13.58 3.69
C GLY A 192 3.86 12.80 2.50
N THR A 193 4.64 11.77 2.77
CA THR A 193 5.18 10.88 1.74
C THR A 193 4.08 10.06 1.06
N ALA A 194 3.13 9.54 1.82
CA ALA A 194 2.04 8.72 1.27
C ALA A 194 1.01 9.56 0.51
N ALA A 195 0.57 10.70 1.08
CA ALA A 195 -0.62 11.41 0.64
C ALA A 195 -0.51 12.95 0.65
N GLY A 196 0.69 13.51 0.74
CA GLY A 196 0.90 14.96 0.56
C GLY A 196 0.44 15.42 -0.82
N LYS A 197 -0.18 16.59 -0.90
CA LYS A 197 -0.70 17.12 -2.18
C LYS A 197 0.42 17.43 -3.18
N THR A 198 1.58 17.86 -2.69
CA THR A 198 2.72 18.19 -3.53
C THR A 198 3.71 17.04 -3.61
N TYR A 199 4.11 16.51 -2.45
CA TYR A 199 5.23 15.58 -2.34
C TYR A 199 4.82 14.13 -2.10
N GLY A 200 3.52 13.85 -1.98
CA GLY A 200 3.00 12.50 -1.77
C GLY A 200 2.61 11.79 -3.07
N TRP A 201 2.37 10.50 -2.96
CA TRP A 201 1.91 9.65 -4.05
C TRP A 201 0.40 9.78 -4.27
N ALA A 202 -0.39 9.59 -3.21
CA ALA A 202 -1.85 9.60 -3.25
C ALA A 202 -2.40 10.99 -2.94
N LYS A 203 -2.13 11.96 -3.81
CA LYS A 203 -2.32 13.40 -3.61
C LYS A 203 -3.76 13.83 -3.25
N ASN A 204 -4.76 13.03 -3.63
CA ASN A 204 -6.18 13.29 -3.40
C ASN A 204 -6.87 12.25 -2.51
N ALA A 205 -6.10 11.35 -1.89
CA ALA A 205 -6.65 10.41 -0.92
C ALA A 205 -7.17 11.14 0.33
N ARG A 206 -8.15 10.55 1.01
CA ARG A 206 -8.50 10.92 2.38
C ARG A 206 -7.48 10.32 3.33
N ILE A 207 -7.12 11.04 4.36
CA ILE A 207 -6.08 10.65 5.32
C ILE A 207 -6.73 10.43 6.67
N TYR A 208 -6.41 9.32 7.32
CA TYR A 208 -6.86 8.97 8.67
C TYR A 208 -5.67 8.63 9.53
N SER A 209 -5.64 9.11 10.77
CA SER A 209 -4.58 8.84 11.73
C SER A 209 -5.00 7.80 12.74
N VAL A 210 -4.18 6.78 12.93
CA VAL A 210 -4.24 5.87 14.07
C VAL A 210 -2.94 6.01 14.84
N LYS A 211 -2.98 6.79 15.91
CA LYS A 211 -1.80 7.04 16.74
C LYS A 211 -1.53 5.83 17.64
N LEU A 212 -0.37 5.23 17.49
CA LEU A 212 0.11 4.13 18.33
C LEU A 212 1.16 4.60 19.35
N SER A 213 1.99 5.55 18.96
CA SER A 213 3.13 6.02 19.73
C SER A 213 3.28 7.54 19.58
N GLY A 214 4.26 8.09 20.21
CA GLY A 214 4.51 9.52 20.21
C GLY A 214 4.25 10.07 21.59
N LEU A 215 5.25 9.89 22.43
CA LEU A 215 5.26 10.39 23.79
C LEU A 215 5.45 11.89 23.78
N GLU A 216 4.54 12.57 24.39
CA GLU A 216 4.83 13.87 24.95
C GLU A 216 5.15 13.66 26.44
N GLY A 217 6.19 14.29 26.94
CA GLY A 217 6.59 14.20 28.35
C GLY A 217 5.56 14.71 29.37
N SER A 218 4.31 14.79 29.00
CA SER A 218 3.16 15.28 29.77
C SER A 218 2.06 14.23 29.96
N GLY A 219 2.34 12.96 29.71
CA GLY A 219 1.37 11.88 29.95
C GLY A 219 0.48 11.53 28.77
N ASP A 220 0.74 12.06 27.59
CA ASP A 220 0.14 11.53 26.35
C ASP A 220 0.98 10.35 25.83
N GLU A 221 0.94 9.29 26.56
CA GLU A 221 1.76 8.11 26.37
C GLU A 221 1.21 7.19 25.26
N GLY A 222 0.83 7.77 24.14
CA GLY A 222 0.18 7.01 23.10
C GLY A 222 -1.22 6.55 23.53
N THR A 223 -1.83 5.77 22.68
CA THR A 223 -3.20 5.31 22.91
C THR A 223 -3.27 4.03 23.74
N GLY A 224 -2.13 3.42 24.05
CA GLY A 224 -2.08 2.09 24.69
C GLY A 224 -2.58 0.96 23.78
N ILE A 225 -2.76 1.23 22.50
CA ILE A 225 -3.26 0.26 21.53
C ILE A 225 -2.09 -0.63 21.07
N SER A 226 -2.26 -1.93 21.17
CA SER A 226 -1.35 -2.87 20.50
C SER A 226 -1.54 -2.83 18.98
N TYR A 227 -0.52 -3.22 18.23
CA TYR A 227 -0.62 -3.31 16.76
C TYR A 227 -1.79 -4.19 16.32
N THR A 228 -2.00 -5.32 16.97
CA THR A 228 -3.12 -6.22 16.67
C THR A 228 -4.45 -5.53 16.89
N LEU A 229 -4.62 -4.86 18.02
CA LEU A 229 -5.86 -4.13 18.33
C LEU A 229 -6.09 -2.98 17.34
N ALA A 230 -5.04 -2.29 16.92
CA ALA A 230 -5.15 -1.23 15.92
C ALA A 230 -5.67 -1.78 14.57
N PHE A 231 -5.17 -2.92 14.12
CA PHE A 231 -5.69 -3.56 12.91
C PHE A 231 -7.16 -3.99 13.05
N ASP A 232 -7.54 -4.51 14.19
CA ASP A 232 -8.94 -4.88 14.47
C ASP A 232 -9.84 -3.62 14.47
N CYS A 233 -9.36 -2.51 15.02
CA CYS A 233 -10.07 -1.23 14.97
C CYS A 233 -10.23 -0.72 13.53
N ILE A 234 -9.16 -0.74 12.74
CA ILE A 234 -9.17 -0.32 11.33
C ILE A 234 -10.14 -1.20 10.53
N LYS A 235 -10.10 -2.51 10.74
CA LYS A 235 -11.02 -3.46 10.09
C LYS A 235 -12.47 -3.16 10.45
N SER A 236 -12.77 -2.99 11.74
CA SER A 236 -14.12 -2.68 12.20
C SER A 236 -14.63 -1.36 11.64
N TRP A 237 -13.78 -0.33 11.63
CA TRP A 237 -14.11 0.95 11.02
C TRP A 237 -14.35 0.80 9.52
N HIS A 238 -13.49 0.09 8.80
CA HIS A 238 -13.65 -0.12 7.36
C HIS A 238 -14.98 -0.79 7.01
N ILE A 239 -15.38 -1.78 7.79
CA ILE A 239 -16.65 -2.49 7.60
C ILE A 239 -17.85 -1.56 7.90
N SER A 240 -17.74 -0.71 8.93
CA SER A 240 -18.83 0.15 9.39
C SER A 240 -18.98 1.47 8.63
N LYS A 241 -17.93 1.92 7.92
CA LYS A 241 -17.97 3.21 7.22
C LYS A 241 -18.99 3.21 6.08
N ALA A 242 -19.67 4.31 5.89
CA ALA A 242 -20.56 4.51 4.76
C ALA A 242 -19.77 4.60 3.44
N GLY A 243 -20.24 3.90 2.42
CA GLY A 243 -19.62 3.90 1.08
C GLY A 243 -18.50 2.88 0.95
N ALA A 244 -18.30 2.40 -0.28
CA ALA A 244 -17.35 1.32 -0.62
C ALA A 244 -15.94 1.83 -0.93
N ARG A 245 -15.47 2.89 -0.26
CA ARG A 245 -14.10 3.39 -0.51
C ARG A 245 -13.07 2.38 -0.02
N PRO A 246 -12.14 1.95 -0.88
CA PRO A 246 -11.05 1.08 -0.45
C PRO A 246 -10.18 1.78 0.61
N THR A 247 -9.57 0.98 1.46
CA THR A 247 -8.67 1.47 2.52
C THR A 247 -7.30 0.85 2.36
N VAL A 248 -6.29 1.66 2.40
CA VAL A 248 -4.88 1.26 2.45
C VAL A 248 -4.30 1.69 3.79
N VAL A 249 -3.60 0.80 4.45
CA VAL A 249 -2.96 1.06 5.75
C VAL A 249 -1.45 1.12 5.56
N ASN A 250 -0.84 2.19 6.02
CA ASN A 250 0.60 2.33 6.19
C ASN A 250 0.93 2.17 7.67
N MET A 251 1.99 1.38 7.95
CA MET A 251 2.50 1.13 9.28
C MET A 251 4.03 1.17 9.25
#